data_1c771e52d44e65ebbd2c41aacdb714ef
#
_entry.id   1c771e52d44e65ebbd2c41aacdb714ef
#
_cell.length_a   1.000
_cell.length_b   1.000
_cell.length_c   1.000
_cell.angle_alpha   90.00
_cell.angle_beta   90.00
_cell.angle_gamma   90.00
#
_symmetry.space_group_name_H-M   'P 1'
#
loop_
_entity.id
_entity.type
_entity.pdbx_description
1 polymer ?
#
loop_
_entity_poly.entity_id
_entity_poly.type
_entity_poly.pdbx_seq_one_letter_code
_entity_poly.pdbx_strand_id
1 'polypeptide(L)'
;MPLPLSGTANVTEHGEDSQNPAQIRRTALYLTLAQVPEGKVVSYGQLAEMAGLGRAARWVGRTLSQLPADTSLPWHRVLGAGGRISLPVGSPSGDEQRARLRGEGVSILNNRVDIQRHGWRPVEHSG
;
A
#
# COMPACT_ATOMS: atom_id res chain seq x y z
N MET A 1 -3.14 -43.96 12.23
CA MET A 1 -4.25 -43.71 11.36
C MET A 1 -4.95 -42.39 11.67
N PRO A 2 -5.46 -42.24 12.83
CA PRO A 2 -6.21 -41.01 13.15
C PRO A 2 -5.41 -39.74 13.06
N LEU A 3 -4.12 -39.81 13.09
CA LEU A 3 -3.27 -38.64 13.05
C LEU A 3 -3.54 -37.73 11.87
N PRO A 4 -3.71 -38.28 10.69
CA PRO A 4 -4.01 -37.43 9.54
C PRO A 4 -5.24 -36.59 9.75
N LEU A 5 -6.21 -37.11 10.46
CA LEU A 5 -7.41 -36.34 10.72
C LEU A 5 -7.13 -35.11 11.54
N SER A 6 -6.25 -35.24 12.51
CA SER A 6 -5.88 -34.10 13.30
C SER A 6 -5.22 -33.05 12.45
N GLY A 7 -4.34 -33.47 11.57
CA GLY A 7 -3.72 -32.54 10.66
C GLY A 7 -4.71 -31.86 9.78
N THR A 8 -5.71 -32.58 9.35
CA THR A 8 -6.75 -32.01 8.53
C THR A 8 -7.49 -30.92 9.28
N ALA A 9 -7.78 -31.16 10.54
CA ALA A 9 -8.46 -30.14 11.35
C ALA A 9 -7.63 -28.87 11.44
N ASN A 10 -6.34 -29.01 11.61
CA ASN A 10 -5.47 -27.84 11.68
C ASN A 10 -5.50 -27.04 10.39
N VAL A 11 -5.49 -27.75 9.28
CA VAL A 11 -5.57 -27.07 7.99
C VAL A 11 -6.86 -26.28 7.87
N THR A 12 -7.93 -26.85 8.34
CA THR A 12 -9.22 -26.16 8.32
C THR A 12 -9.15 -24.85 9.08
N GLU A 13 -8.53 -24.88 10.25
CA GLU A 13 -8.40 -23.66 11.05
C GLU A 13 -7.62 -22.59 10.32
N HIS A 14 -6.55 -22.97 9.65
CA HIS A 14 -5.78 -22.01 8.89
C HIS A 14 -6.61 -21.44 7.75
N GLY A 15 -7.45 -22.24 7.15
CA GLY A 15 -8.33 -21.78 6.10
C GLY A 15 -9.28 -20.71 6.61
N GLU A 16 -9.80 -20.91 7.80
CA GLU A 16 -10.68 -19.91 8.40
C GLU A 16 -9.96 -18.60 8.62
N ASP A 17 -8.73 -18.66 9.12
CA ASP A 17 -7.95 -17.46 9.35
C ASP A 17 -7.72 -16.69 8.06
N SER A 18 -7.39 -17.40 6.99
CA SER A 18 -7.11 -16.76 5.72
C SER A 18 -8.38 -16.15 5.11
N GLN A 19 -9.56 -16.55 5.59
CA GLN A 19 -10.81 -16.01 5.12
C GLN A 19 -11.32 -14.85 5.97
N ASN A 20 -10.58 -14.48 6.99
CA ASN A 20 -10.92 -13.35 7.83
C ASN A 20 -11.01 -12.10 6.96
N PRO A 21 -12.10 -11.32 7.02
CA PRO A 21 -12.26 -10.15 6.16
C PRO A 21 -11.12 -9.15 6.28
N ALA A 22 -10.63 -8.91 7.48
CA ALA A 22 -9.53 -7.97 7.65
C ALA A 22 -8.25 -8.48 6.97
N GLN A 23 -8.01 -9.77 7.06
CA GLN A 23 -6.85 -10.39 6.43
C GLN A 23 -6.95 -10.33 4.91
N ILE A 24 -8.15 -10.61 4.40
CA ILE A 24 -8.39 -10.56 2.96
C ILE A 24 -8.14 -9.15 2.44
N ARG A 25 -8.63 -8.15 3.16
CA ARG A 25 -8.44 -6.76 2.77
C ARG A 25 -6.96 -6.36 2.78
N ARG A 26 -6.23 -6.76 3.82
CA ARG A 26 -4.80 -6.46 3.88
C ARG A 26 -4.04 -7.12 2.74
N THR A 27 -4.38 -8.36 2.44
CA THR A 27 -3.73 -9.06 1.35
C THR A 27 -3.96 -8.33 0.02
N ALA A 28 -5.21 -7.93 -0.23
CA ALA A 28 -5.53 -7.20 -1.46
C ALA A 28 -4.75 -5.89 -1.53
N LEU A 29 -4.66 -5.18 -0.41
CA LEU A 29 -3.93 -3.93 -0.35
C LEU A 29 -2.44 -4.14 -0.65
N TYR A 30 -1.84 -5.11 0.00
CA TYR A 30 -0.40 -5.33 -0.16
C TYR A 30 -0.04 -5.80 -1.56
N LEU A 31 -0.87 -6.65 -2.15
CA LEU A 31 -0.63 -7.11 -3.51
C LEU A 31 -0.71 -5.96 -4.51
N THR A 32 -1.67 -5.07 -4.32
CA THR A 32 -1.82 -3.92 -5.19
C THR A 32 -0.65 -2.95 -5.00
N LEU A 33 -0.30 -2.70 -3.74
CA LEU A 33 0.80 -1.79 -3.44
C LEU A 33 2.11 -2.28 -4.04
N ALA A 34 2.35 -3.58 -3.99
CA ALA A 34 3.58 -4.15 -4.51
C ALA A 34 3.75 -3.91 -6.00
N GLN A 35 2.69 -3.58 -6.71
CA GLN A 35 2.74 -3.35 -8.14
C GLN A 35 3.07 -1.91 -8.51
N VAL A 36 3.03 -0.98 -7.57
CA VAL A 36 3.31 0.42 -7.88
C VAL A 36 4.79 0.56 -8.25
N PRO A 37 5.08 0.97 -9.49
CA PRO A 37 6.48 0.94 -9.94
C PRO A 37 7.29 2.09 -9.39
N GLU A 38 8.60 1.92 -9.47
CA GLU A 38 9.53 2.95 -9.06
C GLU A 38 9.28 4.23 -9.87
N GLY A 39 9.32 5.37 -9.19
CA GLY A 39 9.11 6.66 -9.87
C GLY A 39 7.65 7.02 -10.05
N LYS A 40 6.73 6.16 -9.62
CA LYS A 40 5.30 6.42 -9.71
C LYS A 40 4.68 6.48 -8.34
N VAL A 41 3.57 7.22 -8.23
CA VAL A 41 2.90 7.40 -6.95
C VAL A 41 1.39 7.20 -7.13
N VAL A 42 0.74 6.86 -6.02
CA VAL A 42 -0.72 6.74 -5.95
C VAL A 42 -1.18 7.42 -4.68
N SER A 43 -2.44 7.83 -4.64
CA SER A 43 -3.02 8.32 -3.39
C SER A 43 -3.57 7.16 -2.58
N TYR A 44 -3.80 7.40 -1.29
CA TYR A 44 -4.44 6.39 -0.44
C TYR A 44 -5.77 5.95 -1.02
N GLY A 45 -6.57 6.90 -1.49
CA GLY A 45 -7.88 6.57 -2.06
C GLY A 45 -7.78 5.81 -3.35
N GLN A 46 -6.85 6.19 -4.21
CA GLN A 46 -6.64 5.50 -5.47
C GLN A 46 -6.19 4.06 -5.22
N LEU A 47 -5.27 3.88 -4.28
CA LEU A 47 -4.79 2.54 -3.94
C LEU A 47 -5.92 1.67 -3.40
N ALA A 48 -6.79 2.25 -2.56
CA ALA A 48 -7.94 1.53 -2.04
C ALA A 48 -8.85 1.06 -3.17
N GLU A 49 -9.14 1.93 -4.11
CA GLU A 49 -9.99 1.58 -5.23
C GLU A 49 -9.36 0.50 -6.11
N MET A 50 -8.08 0.64 -6.38
CA MET A 50 -7.37 -0.33 -7.21
C MET A 50 -7.32 -1.70 -6.55
N ALA A 51 -7.30 -1.74 -5.23
CA ALA A 51 -7.31 -3.00 -4.50
C ALA A 51 -8.73 -3.57 -4.33
N GLY A 52 -9.74 -2.89 -4.87
CA GLY A 52 -11.11 -3.37 -4.77
C GLY A 52 -11.75 -3.11 -3.42
N LEU A 53 -11.23 -2.14 -2.67
CA LEU A 53 -11.69 -1.87 -1.30
C LEU A 53 -12.63 -0.68 -1.21
N GLY A 54 -12.94 -0.02 -2.34
CA GLY A 54 -13.84 1.12 -2.34
C GLY A 54 -13.24 2.33 -1.66
N ARG A 55 -14.06 3.07 -0.90
CA ARG A 55 -13.63 4.30 -0.25
C ARG A 55 -12.99 3.98 1.09
N ALA A 56 -11.78 3.51 1.06
CA ALA A 56 -11.10 3.07 2.28
C ALA A 56 -9.76 3.79 2.48
N ALA A 57 -9.66 5.06 2.06
CA ALA A 57 -8.39 5.78 2.15
C ALA A 57 -7.86 5.84 3.58
N ARG A 58 -8.71 6.12 4.55
CA ARG A 58 -8.27 6.20 5.94
C ARG A 58 -7.76 4.86 6.45
N TRP A 59 -8.47 3.80 6.10
CA TRP A 59 -8.05 2.47 6.51
C TRP A 59 -6.70 2.12 5.88
N VAL A 60 -6.51 2.48 4.61
CA VAL A 60 -5.24 2.26 3.94
C VAL A 60 -4.12 2.99 4.67
N GLY A 61 -4.32 4.27 4.95
CA GLY A 61 -3.30 5.04 5.66
C GLY A 61 -2.95 4.43 7.01
N ARG A 62 -3.96 4.03 7.76
CA ARG A 62 -3.75 3.40 9.07
C ARG A 62 -3.01 2.08 8.94
N THR A 63 -3.40 1.28 7.96
CA THR A 63 -2.78 -0.03 7.76
C THR A 63 -1.31 0.12 7.35
N LEU A 64 -1.03 1.05 6.44
CA LEU A 64 0.36 1.26 6.02
C LEU A 64 1.23 1.80 7.14
N SER A 65 0.65 2.59 8.05
CA SER A 65 1.42 3.11 9.18
C SER A 65 1.85 2.02 10.15
N GLN A 66 1.25 0.85 10.05
CA GLN A 66 1.56 -0.28 10.92
C GLN A 66 2.54 -1.27 10.29
N LEU A 67 3.02 -0.97 9.09
CA LEU A 67 4.01 -1.84 8.46
C LEU A 67 5.31 -1.83 9.25
N PRO A 68 6.02 -2.97 9.30
CA PRO A 68 7.33 -3.00 9.96
C PRO A 68 8.30 -2.03 9.30
N ALA A 69 9.24 -1.54 10.08
CA ALA A 69 10.23 -0.58 9.57
C ALA A 69 11.06 -1.17 8.43
N ASP A 70 11.24 -2.48 8.41
CA ASP A 70 12.05 -3.14 7.40
C ASP A 70 11.22 -3.72 6.26
N THR A 71 9.98 -3.26 6.09
CA THR A 71 9.13 -3.76 5.03
C THR A 71 9.74 -3.47 3.67
N SER A 72 9.54 -4.41 2.73
CA SER A 72 9.95 -4.20 1.35
C SER A 72 8.85 -3.59 0.51
N LEU A 73 7.65 -3.41 1.06
CA LEU A 73 6.56 -2.79 0.32
C LEU A 73 6.86 -1.32 0.07
N PRO A 74 6.53 -0.80 -1.11
CA PRO A 74 6.85 0.59 -1.46
C PRO A 74 5.83 1.58 -0.87
N TRP A 75 5.72 1.61 0.44
CA TRP A 75 4.78 2.50 1.12
C TRP A 75 5.06 3.96 0.81
N HIS A 76 6.30 4.30 0.51
CA HIS A 76 6.69 5.68 0.22
C HIS A 76 6.05 6.22 -1.05
N ARG A 77 5.53 5.33 -1.91
CA ARG A 77 4.88 5.73 -3.16
C ARG A 77 3.40 6.03 -2.98
N VAL A 78 2.90 6.02 -1.73
CA VAL A 78 1.49 6.30 -1.45
C VAL A 78 1.39 7.65 -0.74
N LEU A 79 0.56 8.51 -1.29
CA LEU A 79 0.47 9.92 -0.86
C LEU A 79 -0.96 10.28 -0.51
N GLY A 80 -1.12 11.43 0.11
CA GLY A 80 -2.45 11.99 0.32
C GLY A 80 -3.04 12.53 -0.96
N ALA A 81 -4.28 12.99 -0.87
CA ALA A 81 -4.99 13.54 -2.01
C ALA A 81 -4.21 14.69 -2.62
N GLY A 82 -4.19 14.74 -3.95
CA GLY A 82 -3.49 15.80 -4.66
C GLY A 82 -1.98 15.70 -4.61
N GLY A 83 -1.44 14.55 -4.19
CA GLY A 83 0.00 14.35 -4.15
C GLY A 83 0.66 14.85 -2.89
N ARG A 84 -0.11 15.16 -1.85
CA ARG A 84 0.44 15.69 -0.61
C ARG A 84 1.18 14.60 0.17
N ILE A 85 2.35 14.95 0.67
CA ILE A 85 3.04 14.08 1.62
C ILE A 85 2.45 14.38 2.99
N SER A 86 1.68 13.43 3.51
CA SER A 86 0.88 13.65 4.72
C SER A 86 1.67 13.47 6.02
N LEU A 87 2.84 12.85 5.96
CA LEU A 87 3.66 12.66 7.14
C LEU A 87 4.31 13.99 7.51
N PRO A 88 4.40 14.32 8.81
CA PRO A 88 4.91 15.63 9.22
C PRO A 88 6.35 15.89 8.77
N VAL A 89 6.61 17.14 8.44
CA VAL A 89 7.97 17.57 8.15
C VAL A 89 8.82 17.40 9.42
N GLY A 90 9.99 16.80 9.25
CA GLY A 90 10.86 16.54 10.38
C GLY A 90 10.63 15.22 11.06
N SER A 91 9.54 14.49 10.73
CA SER A 91 9.37 13.15 11.26
C SER A 91 10.30 12.20 10.52
N PRO A 92 10.83 11.18 11.21
CA PRO A 92 11.71 10.22 10.52
C PRO A 92 11.05 9.56 9.33
N SER A 93 9.79 9.16 9.44
CA SER A 93 9.10 8.51 8.34
C SER A 93 8.86 9.46 7.18
N GLY A 94 8.51 10.71 7.48
CA GLY A 94 8.31 11.70 6.42
C GLY A 94 9.61 12.01 5.70
N ASP A 95 10.68 12.14 6.44
CA ASP A 95 11.98 12.41 5.84
C ASP A 95 12.43 11.24 4.97
N GLU A 96 12.18 10.02 5.44
CA GLU A 96 12.52 8.83 4.67
C GLU A 96 11.68 8.75 3.41
N GLN A 97 10.40 9.06 3.50
CA GLN A 97 9.54 9.02 2.32
C GLN A 97 10.04 9.99 1.26
N ARG A 98 10.36 11.21 1.66
CA ARG A 98 10.86 12.21 0.72
C ARG A 98 12.18 11.79 0.10
N ALA A 99 13.08 11.25 0.90
CA ALA A 99 14.38 10.81 0.39
C ALA A 99 14.22 9.68 -0.62
N ARG A 100 13.35 8.71 -0.33
CA ARG A 100 13.13 7.61 -1.25
C ARG A 100 12.53 8.08 -2.57
N LEU A 101 11.53 8.97 -2.49
CA LEU A 101 10.90 9.48 -3.70
C LEU A 101 11.90 10.26 -4.55
N ARG A 102 12.70 11.11 -3.93
CA ARG A 102 13.71 11.85 -4.67
C ARG A 102 14.73 10.90 -5.29
N GLY A 103 15.09 9.85 -4.59
CA GLY A 103 16.00 8.84 -5.14
C GLY A 103 15.43 8.12 -6.34
N GLU A 104 14.11 8.12 -6.50
CA GLU A 104 13.46 7.52 -7.66
C GLU A 104 13.19 8.53 -8.76
N GLY A 105 13.66 9.74 -8.62
CA GLY A 105 13.47 10.76 -9.63
C GLY A 105 12.15 11.52 -9.50
N VAL A 106 11.46 11.39 -8.38
CA VAL A 106 10.19 12.08 -8.16
C VAL A 106 10.49 13.45 -7.57
N SER A 107 10.02 14.50 -8.23
CA SER A 107 10.20 15.87 -7.74
C SER A 107 9.17 16.20 -6.68
N ILE A 108 9.63 16.83 -5.60
CA ILE A 108 8.76 17.25 -4.51
C ILE A 108 8.90 18.75 -4.36
N LEU A 109 7.78 19.46 -4.45
CA LEU A 109 7.75 20.90 -4.30
C LEU A 109 6.63 21.27 -3.34
N ASN A 110 6.95 22.03 -2.31
CA ASN A 110 5.98 22.45 -1.30
C ASN A 110 5.26 21.24 -0.70
N ASN A 111 6.04 20.20 -0.43
CA ASN A 111 5.55 18.97 0.20
C ASN A 111 4.49 18.24 -0.65
N ARG A 112 4.54 18.40 -1.96
CA ARG A 112 3.62 17.78 -2.90
C ARG A 112 4.38 17.21 -4.09
N VAL A 113 3.80 16.13 -4.63
CA VAL A 113 4.28 15.50 -5.86
C VAL A 113 3.29 15.84 -6.97
N ASP A 114 3.82 16.12 -8.16
CA ASP A 114 2.98 16.38 -9.33
C ASP A 114 2.36 15.08 -9.81
N ILE A 115 1.07 14.91 -9.51
CA ILE A 115 0.34 13.69 -9.83
C ILE A 115 0.21 13.51 -11.33
N GLN A 116 0.11 14.58 -12.09
CA GLN A 116 -0.01 14.44 -13.55
C GLN A 116 1.25 13.84 -14.14
N ARG A 117 2.39 14.18 -13.55
CA ARG A 117 3.66 13.71 -14.05
C ARG A 117 4.02 12.32 -13.51
N HIS A 118 3.79 12.09 -12.23
CA HIS A 118 4.27 10.89 -11.56
C HIS A 118 3.18 9.91 -11.15
N GLY A 119 1.93 10.24 -11.35
CA GLY A 119 0.84 9.36 -10.97
C GLY A 119 0.83 8.06 -11.75
N TRP A 120 0.56 6.97 -11.06
CA TRP A 120 0.49 5.65 -11.68
C TRP A 120 -0.92 5.42 -12.22
N ARG A 121 -1.04 5.06 -13.49
CA ARG A 121 -2.32 4.86 -14.15
C ARG A 121 -2.27 3.62 -15.03
N PRO A 122 -2.26 2.45 -14.40
CA PRO A 122 -2.07 1.21 -15.15
C PRO A 122 -3.20 0.89 -16.11
N VAL A 123 -4.40 1.42 -15.85
CA VAL A 123 -5.58 1.05 -16.64
C VAL A 123 -5.61 1.73 -17.99
N GLU A 124 -4.89 2.82 -18.15
CA GLU A 124 -4.95 3.59 -19.38
C GLU A 124 -4.46 2.83 -20.59
N HIS A 125 -3.68 1.79 -20.37
CA HIS A 125 -3.12 1.05 -21.49
C HIS A 125 -4.12 0.20 -22.20
N SER A 126 -5.19 -0.16 -21.55
CA SER A 126 -6.14 -1.09 -22.12
C SER A 126 -7.00 -0.46 -23.18
N GLY A 127 -6.95 0.83 -23.29
CA GLY A 127 -7.76 1.54 -24.29
C GLY A 127 -7.27 1.37 -25.70
#